data_70586bd62a7fce8b22e03394cf909134
#
_entry.id   70586bd62a7fce8b22e03394cf909134
#
_cell.length_a   1.000
_cell.length_b   1.000
_cell.length_c   1.000
_cell.angle_alpha   90.00
_cell.angle_beta   90.00
_cell.angle_gamma   90.00
#
_symmetry.space_group_name_H-M   'P 1'
#
loop_
_entity.id
_entity.type
_entity.pdbx_description
1 polymer ?
#
loop_
_entity_poly.entity_id
_entity_poly.type
_entity_poly.pdbx_seq_one_letter_code
_entity_poly.pdbx_strand_id
1 'polypeptide(L)'
;MINTNYFNIYNASAGTGKTFSLVRDYLILLFNSNNFELYKNILAITFTNKAVNEMKGRIVKYLINYSNSIDPDEVMIKEIAKVSGLTKKEIFFKSSIILKNLLKNYGSFEISTIDKLTQKIVRNFTYELGIDAKYEIELDQNEVINKAVDLSLIHI
;
A
#
# COMPACT_ATOMS: atom_id res chain seq x y z
N MET A 1 2.96 -23.11 8.00
CA MET A 1 2.98 -23.31 6.54
C MET A 1 2.44 -22.06 5.90
N ILE A 2 3.24 -21.33 5.16
CA ILE A 2 2.77 -20.20 4.35
C ILE A 2 1.91 -20.85 3.27
N ASN A 3 0.62 -20.48 3.25
CA ASN A 3 -0.28 -20.96 2.21
C ASN A 3 0.23 -20.38 0.88
N THR A 4 0.79 -21.24 0.03
CA THR A 4 1.42 -20.89 -1.25
C THR A 4 0.40 -20.60 -2.35
N ASN A 5 -0.81 -20.20 -1.99
CA ASN A 5 -1.74 -19.65 -2.96
C ASN A 5 -1.22 -18.29 -3.38
N TYR A 6 -0.64 -18.24 -4.58
CA TYR A 6 -0.11 -17.01 -5.21
C TYR A 6 -1.20 -15.97 -5.47
N PHE A 7 -2.47 -16.31 -5.27
CA PHE A 7 -3.60 -15.44 -5.53
C PHE A 7 -4.74 -15.68 -4.53
N ASN A 8 -5.14 -14.64 -3.80
CA ASN A 8 -6.26 -14.67 -2.86
C ASN A 8 -7.30 -13.63 -3.26
N ILE A 9 -8.57 -14.05 -3.38
CA ILE A 9 -9.70 -13.15 -3.61
C ILE A 9 -10.53 -13.06 -2.33
N TYR A 10 -10.74 -11.84 -1.85
CA TYR A 10 -11.65 -11.56 -0.74
C TYR A 10 -12.96 -10.98 -1.28
N ASN A 11 -14.01 -11.78 -1.27
CA ASN A 11 -15.34 -11.28 -1.61
C ASN A 11 -15.94 -10.55 -0.39
N ALA A 12 -16.06 -9.24 -0.48
CA ALA A 12 -16.50 -8.41 0.63
C ALA A 12 -17.33 -7.22 0.14
N SER A 13 -18.53 -7.04 0.67
CA SER A 13 -19.39 -5.88 0.43
C SER A 13 -18.88 -4.62 1.18
N ALA A 14 -19.49 -3.47 0.92
CA ALA A 14 -19.16 -2.23 1.63
C ALA A 14 -19.39 -2.41 3.15
N GLY A 15 -18.45 -1.97 3.98
CA GLY A 15 -18.54 -2.06 5.44
C GLY A 15 -18.15 -3.41 6.07
N THR A 16 -17.79 -4.43 5.27
CA THR A 16 -17.49 -5.79 5.77
C THR A 16 -16.04 -6.02 6.20
N GLY A 17 -15.30 -4.97 6.51
CA GLY A 17 -13.93 -5.11 7.04
C GLY A 17 -12.82 -5.32 6.02
N LYS A 18 -13.03 -4.98 4.73
CA LYS A 18 -11.99 -5.09 3.68
C LYS A 18 -10.65 -4.46 4.10
N THR A 19 -10.68 -3.24 4.59
CA THR A 19 -9.47 -2.53 5.05
C THR A 19 -8.81 -3.27 6.22
N PHE A 20 -9.61 -3.84 7.13
CA PHE A 20 -9.09 -4.65 8.23
C PHE A 20 -8.35 -5.88 7.72
N SER A 21 -8.94 -6.63 6.79
CA SER A 21 -8.32 -7.82 6.21
C SER A 21 -7.01 -7.49 5.47
N LEU A 22 -7.00 -6.41 4.68
CA LEU A 22 -5.79 -5.96 3.98
C LEU A 22 -4.67 -5.54 4.95
N VAL A 23 -5.01 -4.79 6.00
CA VAL A 23 -4.05 -4.40 7.04
C VAL A 23 -3.52 -5.63 7.78
N ARG A 24 -4.40 -6.58 8.12
CA ARG A 24 -4.01 -7.86 8.72
C ARG A 24 -3.01 -8.61 7.86
N ASP A 25 -3.32 -8.79 6.58
CA ASP A 25 -2.47 -9.56 5.67
C ASP A 25 -1.13 -8.87 5.44
N TYR A 26 -1.14 -7.53 5.37
CA TYR A 26 0.08 -6.74 5.30
C TYR A 26 0.97 -6.96 6.54
N LEU A 27 0.39 -6.90 7.74
CA LEU A 27 1.11 -7.15 8.99
C LEU A 27 1.61 -8.60 9.08
N ILE A 28 0.82 -9.58 8.65
CA ILE A 28 1.23 -10.99 8.60
C ILE A 28 2.45 -11.16 7.70
N LEU A 29 2.46 -10.53 6.52
CA LEU A 29 3.63 -10.57 5.62
C LEU A 29 4.88 -10.01 6.31
N LEU A 30 4.76 -8.87 6.98
CA LEU A 30 5.88 -8.25 7.70
C LEU A 30 6.40 -9.15 8.82
N PHE A 31 5.51 -9.73 9.63
CA PHE A 31 5.90 -10.53 10.79
C PHE A 31 6.44 -11.92 10.41
N ASN A 32 5.95 -12.52 9.32
CA ASN A 32 6.44 -13.82 8.85
C ASN A 32 7.84 -13.74 8.21
N SER A 33 8.25 -12.55 7.82
CA SER A 33 9.56 -12.33 7.22
C SER A 33 10.65 -12.19 8.28
N ASN A 34 11.86 -12.66 7.94
CA ASN A 34 13.08 -12.32 8.65
C ASN A 34 13.72 -11.01 8.13
N ASN A 35 13.19 -10.46 7.03
CA ASN A 35 13.60 -9.16 6.52
C ASN A 35 12.75 -8.06 7.16
N PHE A 36 13.30 -7.31 8.08
CA PHE A 36 12.63 -6.20 8.75
C PHE A 36 12.41 -4.96 7.86
N GLU A 37 12.87 -5.01 6.63
CA GLU A 37 12.65 -3.99 5.60
C GLU A 37 11.72 -4.46 4.47
N LEU A 38 11.04 -5.59 4.66
CA LEU A 38 10.15 -6.16 3.64
C LEU A 38 9.09 -5.18 3.14
N TYR A 39 8.67 -4.18 3.96
CA TYR A 39 7.73 -3.14 3.56
C TYR A 39 8.15 -2.38 2.30
N LYS A 40 9.45 -2.34 1.98
CA LYS A 40 9.98 -1.73 0.73
C LYS A 40 9.61 -2.53 -0.52
N ASN A 41 9.33 -3.82 -0.35
CA ASN A 41 9.04 -4.77 -1.44
C ASN A 41 7.55 -5.14 -1.51
N ILE A 42 6.70 -4.53 -0.67
CA ILE A 42 5.26 -4.74 -0.70
C ILE A 42 4.61 -3.52 -1.33
N LEU A 43 3.88 -3.73 -2.41
CA LEU A 43 3.03 -2.73 -3.04
C LEU A 43 1.58 -2.98 -2.65
N ALA A 44 0.95 -2.00 -2.02
CA ALA A 44 -0.49 -1.99 -1.78
C ALA A 44 -1.16 -0.87 -2.58
N ILE A 45 -2.25 -1.22 -3.28
CA ILE A 45 -2.95 -0.29 -4.15
C ILE A 45 -4.37 -0.10 -3.65
N THR A 46 -4.82 1.15 -3.64
CA THR A 46 -6.18 1.54 -3.31
C THR A 46 -6.75 2.46 -4.40
N PHE A 47 -8.05 2.73 -4.32
CA PHE A 47 -8.69 3.63 -5.29
C PHE A 47 -8.59 5.11 -4.89
N THR A 48 -8.57 5.43 -3.59
CA THR A 48 -8.61 6.83 -3.11
C THR A 48 -7.44 7.17 -2.19
N ASN A 49 -7.03 8.45 -2.20
CA ASN A 49 -6.03 8.96 -1.27
C ASN A 49 -6.47 8.80 0.20
N LYS A 50 -7.78 8.91 0.47
CA LYS A 50 -8.33 8.67 1.82
C LYS A 50 -8.05 7.25 2.28
N ALA A 51 -8.27 6.24 1.42
CA ALA A 51 -8.01 4.83 1.73
C ALA A 51 -6.50 4.56 1.90
N VAL A 52 -5.63 5.21 1.11
CA VAL A 52 -4.17 5.15 1.28
C VAL A 52 -3.78 5.63 2.68
N ASN A 53 -4.24 6.81 3.07
CA ASN A 53 -3.89 7.41 4.36
C ASN A 53 -4.44 6.58 5.53
N GLU A 54 -5.66 6.06 5.40
CA GLU A 54 -6.26 5.18 6.39
C GLU A 54 -5.45 3.90 6.56
N MET A 55 -5.08 3.24 5.48
CA MET A 55 -4.29 1.99 5.53
C MET A 55 -2.91 2.22 6.14
N LYS A 56 -2.17 3.25 5.68
CA LYS A 56 -0.87 3.65 6.26
C LYS A 56 -0.99 3.93 7.75
N GLY A 57 -1.97 4.75 8.13
CA GLY A 57 -2.20 5.10 9.54
C GLY A 57 -2.51 3.90 10.41
N ARG A 58 -3.33 2.96 9.94
CA ARG A 58 -3.67 1.73 10.68
C ARG A 58 -2.45 0.82 10.87
N ILE A 59 -1.65 0.59 9.82
CA ILE A 59 -0.44 -0.25 9.91
C ILE A 59 0.54 0.36 10.91
N VAL A 60 0.83 1.66 10.80
CA VAL A 60 1.73 2.36 11.74
C VAL A 60 1.19 2.31 13.16
N LYS A 61 -0.12 2.54 13.36
CA LYS A 61 -0.77 2.46 14.67
C LYS A 61 -0.59 1.08 15.31
N TYR A 62 -0.80 -0.01 14.55
CA TYR A 62 -0.60 -1.37 15.08
C TYR A 62 0.87 -1.61 15.43
N LEU A 63 1.81 -1.19 14.59
CA LEU A 63 3.24 -1.32 14.89
C LEU A 63 3.65 -0.54 16.15
N ILE A 64 3.11 0.68 16.35
CA ILE A 64 3.32 1.47 17.58
C ILE A 64 2.73 0.74 18.79
N ASN A 65 1.49 0.29 18.71
CA ASN A 65 0.83 -0.41 19.81
C ASN A 65 1.64 -1.66 20.21
N TYR A 66 2.03 -2.47 19.24
CA TYR A 66 2.77 -3.71 19.50
C TYR A 66 4.22 -3.49 19.93
N SER A 67 4.81 -2.33 19.61
CA SER A 67 6.14 -1.96 20.11
C SER A 67 6.14 -1.37 21.53
N ASN A 68 4.98 -0.97 22.05
CA ASN A 68 4.84 -0.43 23.41
C ASN A 68 4.23 -1.45 24.37
N SER A 69 3.09 -2.01 24.01
CA SER A 69 2.38 -3.02 24.81
C SER A 69 1.51 -3.87 23.91
N ILE A 70 1.39 -5.16 24.21
CA ILE A 70 0.52 -6.09 23.47
C ILE A 70 -0.65 -6.46 24.35
N ASP A 71 -1.85 -6.00 23.95
CA ASP A 71 -3.09 -6.52 24.51
C ASP A 71 -3.33 -7.93 23.95
N PRO A 72 -3.35 -8.97 24.82
CA PRO A 72 -3.55 -10.34 24.38
C PRO A 72 -4.96 -10.60 23.81
N ASP A 73 -5.92 -9.75 24.11
CA ASP A 73 -7.30 -9.93 23.70
C ASP A 73 -7.67 -9.20 22.40
N GLU A 74 -6.76 -8.39 21.88
CA GLU A 74 -6.95 -7.73 20.60
C GLU A 74 -7.09 -8.75 19.46
N VAL A 75 -8.16 -8.62 18.66
CA VAL A 75 -8.48 -9.53 17.55
C VAL A 75 -7.34 -9.64 16.54
N MET A 76 -6.74 -8.51 16.17
CA MET A 76 -5.66 -8.45 15.18
C MET A 76 -4.43 -9.25 15.63
N ILE A 77 -4.03 -9.11 16.90
CA ILE A 77 -2.87 -9.84 17.43
C ILE A 77 -3.11 -11.34 17.50
N LYS A 78 -4.34 -11.76 17.84
CA LYS A 78 -4.71 -13.19 17.85
C LYS A 78 -4.62 -13.80 16.45
N GLU A 79 -5.10 -13.09 15.44
CA GLU A 79 -5.02 -13.56 14.06
C GLU A 79 -3.56 -13.61 13.55
N ILE A 80 -2.77 -12.57 13.83
CA ILE A 80 -1.34 -12.55 13.49
C ILE A 80 -0.61 -13.72 14.16
N ALA A 81 -0.75 -13.89 15.47
CA ALA A 81 -0.10 -14.98 16.21
C ALA A 81 -0.51 -16.35 15.69
N LYS A 82 -1.80 -16.55 15.38
CA LYS A 82 -2.30 -17.82 14.82
C LYS A 82 -1.68 -18.18 13.48
N VAL A 83 -1.48 -17.21 12.60
CA VAL A 83 -0.94 -17.44 11.25
C VAL A 83 0.58 -17.50 11.24
N SER A 84 1.23 -16.62 12.01
CA SER A 84 2.70 -16.53 12.05
C SER A 84 3.36 -17.56 12.98
N GLY A 85 2.62 -18.08 13.94
CA GLY A 85 3.17 -18.93 15.00
C GLY A 85 4.05 -18.18 16.00
N LEU A 86 4.13 -16.85 15.91
CA LEU A 86 4.99 -16.03 16.75
C LEU A 86 4.40 -15.84 18.15
N THR A 87 5.30 -15.84 19.13
CA THR A 87 4.97 -15.44 20.50
C THR A 87 4.79 -13.92 20.61
N LYS A 88 4.11 -13.45 21.66
CA LYS A 88 3.95 -12.01 21.93
C LYS A 88 5.29 -11.27 22.03
N LYS A 89 6.31 -11.90 22.63
CA LYS A 89 7.65 -11.31 22.76
C LYS A 89 8.32 -11.11 21.41
N GLU A 90 8.15 -12.06 20.49
CA GLU A 90 8.69 -11.95 19.13
C GLU A 90 7.95 -10.88 18.33
N ILE A 91 6.64 -10.78 18.46
CA ILE A 91 5.84 -9.72 17.81
C ILE A 91 6.26 -8.35 18.34
N PHE A 92 6.40 -8.18 19.65
CA PHE A 92 6.90 -6.95 20.26
C PHE A 92 8.28 -6.55 19.71
N PHE A 93 9.22 -7.48 19.71
CA PHE A 93 10.57 -7.23 19.20
C PHE A 93 10.58 -6.88 17.71
N LYS A 94 9.90 -7.67 16.87
CA LYS A 94 9.78 -7.41 15.43
C LYS A 94 9.11 -6.07 15.15
N SER A 95 8.02 -5.74 15.87
CA SER A 95 7.30 -4.46 15.70
C SER A 95 8.21 -3.26 15.93
N SER A 96 9.02 -3.30 16.98
CA SER A 96 9.95 -2.20 17.32
C SER A 96 10.98 -1.97 16.21
N ILE A 97 11.54 -3.05 15.65
CA ILE A 97 12.53 -2.94 14.58
C ILE A 97 11.90 -2.47 13.28
N ILE A 98 10.76 -3.09 12.88
CA ILE A 98 10.05 -2.74 11.66
C ILE A 98 9.61 -1.30 11.70
N LEU A 99 9.02 -0.84 12.82
CA LEU A 99 8.58 0.54 13.00
C LEU A 99 9.74 1.52 12.85
N LYS A 100 10.87 1.25 13.52
CA LYS A 100 12.07 2.08 13.42
C LYS A 100 12.58 2.21 11.99
N ASN A 101 12.67 1.09 11.26
CA ASN A 101 13.13 1.07 9.87
C ASN A 101 12.14 1.79 8.95
N LEU A 102 10.84 1.55 9.12
CA LEU A 102 9.77 2.17 8.35
C LEU A 102 9.78 3.70 8.52
N LEU A 103 9.90 4.19 9.76
CA LEU A 103 9.94 5.64 10.02
C LEU A 103 11.19 6.31 9.43
N LYS A 104 12.34 5.62 9.44
CA LYS A 104 13.57 6.13 8.80
C LYS A 104 13.46 6.24 7.28
N ASN A 105 12.72 5.34 6.64
CA ASN A 105 12.59 5.23 5.19
C ASN A 105 11.11 5.28 4.76
N TYR A 106 10.34 6.22 5.33
CA TYR A 106 8.89 6.28 5.14
C TYR A 106 8.48 6.44 3.66
N GLY A 107 9.32 7.09 2.84
CA GLY A 107 9.11 7.21 1.40
C GLY A 107 9.07 5.88 0.65
N SER A 108 9.70 4.83 1.19
CA SER A 108 9.69 3.48 0.61
C SER A 108 8.50 2.63 1.07
N PHE A 109 7.59 3.19 1.88
CA PHE A 109 6.36 2.54 2.31
C PHE A 109 5.29 2.70 1.23
N GLU A 110 5.33 1.80 0.23
CA GLU A 110 4.58 1.90 -1.03
C GLU A 110 3.11 1.45 -0.85
N ILE A 111 2.29 2.33 -0.30
CA ILE A 111 0.83 2.26 -0.39
C ILE A 111 0.37 3.47 -1.19
N SER A 112 -0.25 3.27 -2.34
CA SER A 112 -0.60 4.35 -3.26
C SER A 112 -1.97 4.13 -3.92
N THR A 113 -2.45 5.14 -4.63
CA THR A 113 -3.60 4.94 -5.53
C THR A 113 -3.14 4.32 -6.85
N ILE A 114 -4.10 3.70 -7.58
CA ILE A 114 -3.83 3.14 -8.90
C ILE A 114 -3.31 4.22 -9.85
N ASP A 115 -3.88 5.43 -9.80
CA ASP A 115 -3.46 6.55 -10.66
C ASP A 115 -2.00 6.95 -10.40
N LYS A 116 -1.60 7.06 -9.13
CA LYS A 116 -0.21 7.37 -8.78
C LYS A 116 0.76 6.29 -9.21
N LEU A 117 0.36 5.02 -9.09
CA LEU A 117 1.17 3.91 -9.58
C LEU A 117 1.33 3.99 -11.09
N THR A 118 0.23 4.19 -11.83
CA THR A 118 0.26 4.32 -13.29
C THR A 118 1.16 5.48 -13.72
N GLN A 119 1.02 6.65 -13.07
CA GLN A 119 1.89 7.79 -13.33
C GLN A 119 3.37 7.48 -13.07
N LYS A 120 3.67 6.77 -11.98
CA LYS A 120 5.04 6.35 -11.64
C LYS A 120 5.61 5.41 -12.71
N ILE A 121 4.81 4.47 -13.21
CA ILE A 121 5.20 3.57 -14.30
C ILE A 121 5.46 4.36 -15.57
N VAL A 122 4.50 5.20 -16.01
CA VAL A 122 4.66 6.01 -17.23
C VAL A 122 5.90 6.88 -17.16
N ARG A 123 6.16 7.56 -16.03
CA ARG A 123 7.36 8.39 -15.84
C ARG A 123 8.66 7.61 -15.93
N ASN A 124 8.68 6.35 -15.52
CA ASN A 124 9.90 5.53 -15.61
C ASN A 124 10.15 5.00 -17.03
N PHE A 125 9.12 4.97 -17.88
CA PHE A 125 9.16 4.45 -19.25
C PHE A 125 8.90 5.53 -20.31
N THR A 126 9.08 6.83 -19.97
CA THR A 126 8.85 7.94 -20.90
C THR A 126 9.66 7.82 -22.17
N TYR A 127 10.92 7.40 -22.07
CA TYR A 127 11.80 7.21 -23.21
C TYR A 127 11.30 6.11 -24.15
N GLU A 128 10.94 4.95 -23.61
CA GLU A 128 10.43 3.80 -24.37
C GLU A 128 9.06 4.07 -25.00
N LEU A 129 8.27 4.91 -24.33
CA LEU A 129 6.95 5.32 -24.81
C LEU A 129 6.99 6.49 -25.81
N GLY A 130 8.17 7.10 -26.04
CA GLY A 130 8.31 8.27 -26.90
C GLY A 130 7.58 9.51 -26.37
N ILE A 131 7.38 9.61 -25.05
CA ILE A 131 6.70 10.70 -24.39
C ILE A 131 7.74 11.70 -23.87
N ASP A 132 7.47 13.02 -24.01
CA ASP A 132 8.32 14.05 -23.42
C ASP A 132 8.45 13.85 -21.90
N ALA A 133 9.65 13.97 -21.35
CA ALA A 133 9.88 13.87 -19.91
C ALA A 133 9.15 14.95 -19.08
N LYS A 134 8.70 16.03 -19.71
CA LYS A 134 7.93 17.13 -19.13
C LYS A 134 6.42 17.01 -19.39
N TYR A 135 5.92 15.79 -19.77
CA TYR A 135 4.50 15.62 -20.01
C TYR A 135 3.67 15.97 -18.75
N GLU A 136 2.54 16.60 -18.98
CA GLU A 136 1.52 16.85 -17.98
C GLU A 136 0.34 15.91 -18.19
N ILE A 137 -0.30 15.50 -17.09
CA ILE A 137 -1.49 14.66 -17.15
C ILE A 137 -2.69 15.57 -16.96
N GLU A 138 -3.48 15.70 -18.01
CA GLU A 138 -4.79 16.38 -17.92
C GLU A 138 -5.86 15.34 -17.57
N LEU A 139 -6.61 15.61 -16.51
CA LEU A 139 -7.68 14.73 -16.04
C LEU A 139 -9.06 15.13 -16.59
N ASP A 140 -9.19 16.35 -17.06
CA ASP A 140 -10.44 16.82 -17.68
C ASP A 140 -10.44 16.49 -19.18
N GLN A 141 -11.16 15.41 -19.50
CA GLN A 141 -11.31 14.96 -20.89
C GLN A 141 -11.97 16.03 -21.78
N ASN A 142 -12.88 16.84 -21.25
CA ASN A 142 -13.55 17.88 -22.02
C ASN A 142 -12.57 18.99 -22.38
N GLU A 143 -11.67 19.35 -21.47
CA GLU A 143 -10.64 20.35 -21.75
C GLU A 143 -9.69 19.86 -22.85
N VAL A 144 -9.26 18.59 -22.80
CA VAL A 144 -8.42 17.98 -23.84
C VAL A 144 -9.12 17.97 -25.19
N ILE A 145 -10.40 17.56 -25.24
CA ILE A 145 -11.19 17.54 -26.48
C ILE A 145 -11.36 18.95 -27.04
N ASN A 146 -11.71 19.93 -26.23
CA ASN A 146 -11.88 21.33 -26.67
C ASN A 146 -10.57 21.88 -27.24
N LYS A 147 -9.46 21.70 -26.56
CA LYS A 147 -8.13 22.11 -27.08
C LYS A 147 -7.78 21.41 -28.40
N ALA A 148 -8.10 20.14 -28.56
CA ALA A 148 -7.86 19.39 -29.79
C ALA A 148 -8.73 19.92 -30.95
N VAL A 149 -10.00 20.23 -30.69
CA VAL A 149 -10.91 20.83 -31.66
C VAL A 149 -10.44 22.21 -32.08
N ASP A 150 -10.09 23.06 -31.12
CA ASP A 150 -9.57 24.42 -31.39
C ASP A 150 -8.32 24.39 -32.28
N LEU A 151 -7.38 23.48 -31.96
CA LEU A 151 -6.17 23.29 -32.78
C LEU A 151 -6.49 22.78 -34.19
N SER A 152 -7.49 21.90 -34.34
CA SER A 152 -7.89 21.38 -35.66
C SER A 152 -8.56 22.45 -36.53
N LEU A 153 -9.31 23.37 -35.89
CA LEU A 153 -9.98 24.48 -36.60
C LEU A 153 -9.02 25.60 -37.03
N ILE A 154 -7.87 25.74 -36.37
CA ILE A 154 -6.84 26.74 -36.75
C ILE A 154 -6.07 26.28 -37.99
N HIS A 155 -6.08 24.98 -38.32
CA HIS A 155 -5.39 24.39 -39.47
C HIS A 155 -6.26 24.21 -40.72
N ILE A 156 -7.53 24.69 -40.72
CA ILE A 156 -8.40 24.77 -41.88
C ILE A 156 -8.44 26.20 -42.40
#